data_bd9b1740c3566d8a4029accfb6d18dda
#
_entry.id   bd9b1740c3566d8a4029accfb6d18dda
#
_cell.length_a   1.000
_cell.length_b   1.000
_cell.length_c   1.000
_cell.angle_alpha   90.00
_cell.angle_beta   90.00
_cell.angle_gamma   90.00
#
_symmetry.space_group_name_H-M   'P 1'
#
loop_
_entity.id
_entity.type
_entity.pdbx_description
1 polymer ?
#
loop_
_entity_poly.entity_id
_entity_poly.type
_entity_poly.pdbx_seq_one_letter_code
_entity_poly.pdbx_strand_id
1 'polypeptide(L)'
;TLKEYNWQMKTCAQITTAETYHVPVMLHEAVDGMDIQPGGIYADLTLGGGGHTREILSRMNQNAHLYGFDQDEDAEQNIPSDERFTFVRSNFRYLSNFMRYYGADGKVDAILADLGVSSHHFDDSERGFSFRFDGKLDMRMNKRAGRTAAELVNTLSEEKLADIFYLYGELKNS
;
A
#
# COMPACT_ATOMS: atom_id res chain seq x y z
N THR A 1 49.81 18.09 26.11
CA THR A 1 48.58 18.84 26.42
C THR A 1 47.44 18.22 25.61
N LEU A 2 46.71 17.34 26.27
CA LEU A 2 45.49 16.71 25.75
C LEU A 2 44.38 17.76 25.78
N LYS A 3 43.83 18.12 24.64
CA LYS A 3 42.58 18.87 24.54
C LYS A 3 41.42 17.91 24.81
N GLU A 4 40.74 18.15 25.93
CA GLU A 4 39.49 17.49 26.30
C GLU A 4 38.41 17.80 25.26
N TYR A 5 37.95 16.78 24.53
CA TYR A 5 36.73 16.87 23.76
C TYR A 5 35.54 16.59 24.68
N ASN A 6 34.89 17.66 25.09
CA ASN A 6 33.69 17.65 25.89
C ASN A 6 32.51 17.22 25.00
N TRP A 7 32.18 15.94 24.98
CA TRP A 7 30.94 15.44 24.41
C TRP A 7 29.82 15.73 25.42
N GLN A 8 29.14 16.87 25.23
CA GLN A 8 27.84 17.05 25.86
C GLN A 8 26.87 16.05 25.24
N MET A 9 26.58 14.97 25.94
CA MET A 9 25.39 14.15 25.71
C MET A 9 24.17 15.05 25.91
N LYS A 10 23.63 15.57 24.82
CA LYS A 10 22.25 16.08 24.82
C LYS A 10 21.37 14.88 25.11
N THR A 11 20.79 14.85 26.28
CA THR A 11 19.74 13.95 26.69
C THR A 11 18.68 13.90 25.62
N CYS A 12 18.52 12.71 25.03
CA CYS A 12 17.43 12.35 24.14
C CYS A 12 16.16 12.21 24.99
N ALA A 13 15.60 13.34 25.39
CA ALA A 13 14.29 13.40 26.01
C ALA A 13 13.36 14.08 25.04
N GLN A 14 12.27 13.37 24.72
CA GLN A 14 11.17 13.75 23.84
C GLN A 14 11.37 13.45 22.34
N ILE A 15 11.62 12.16 22.01
CA ILE A 15 10.96 11.61 20.82
C ILE A 15 9.55 11.25 21.32
N THR A 16 8.62 12.19 21.18
CA THR A 16 7.21 11.86 21.10
C THR A 16 7.10 10.75 20.05
N THR A 17 6.37 9.70 20.36
CA THR A 17 6.01 8.60 19.50
C THR A 17 5.22 9.13 18.28
N ALA A 18 5.88 9.84 17.39
CA ALA A 18 5.50 9.88 16.01
C ALA A 18 5.87 8.50 15.50
N GLU A 19 4.85 7.67 15.27
CA GLU A 19 4.96 6.42 14.55
C GLU A 19 5.95 6.63 13.43
N THR A 20 7.00 5.80 13.36
CA THR A 20 7.96 5.81 12.26
C THR A 20 7.19 5.33 11.04
N TYR A 21 6.48 6.23 10.39
CA TYR A 21 5.81 5.98 9.14
C TYR A 21 6.89 5.53 8.15
N HIS A 22 6.76 4.32 7.69
CA HIS A 22 7.62 3.77 6.65
C HIS A 22 7.56 4.72 5.46
N VAL A 23 8.70 5.31 5.08
CA VAL A 23 8.78 6.14 3.87
C VAL A 23 8.60 5.22 2.68
N PRO A 24 7.59 5.44 1.83
CA PRO A 24 7.37 4.61 0.65
C PRO A 24 8.62 4.60 -0.25
N VAL A 25 8.82 3.46 -0.91
CA VAL A 25 9.91 3.32 -1.87
C VAL A 25 9.71 4.28 -3.04
N MET A 26 10.77 4.96 -3.47
CA MET A 26 10.75 5.92 -4.59
C MET A 26 9.62 6.97 -4.48
N LEU A 27 9.34 7.46 -3.26
CA LEU A 27 8.20 8.34 -2.98
C LEU A 27 8.16 9.55 -3.92
N HIS A 28 9.26 10.28 -4.03
CA HIS A 28 9.32 11.50 -4.84
C HIS A 28 9.40 11.17 -6.33
N GLU A 29 10.21 10.21 -6.71
CA GLU A 29 10.41 9.80 -8.09
C GLU A 29 9.12 9.25 -8.72
N ALA A 30 8.36 8.45 -7.98
CA ALA A 30 7.08 7.93 -8.44
C ALA A 30 6.05 9.05 -8.67
N VAL A 31 5.98 10.01 -7.72
CA VAL A 31 5.05 11.13 -7.84
C VAL A 31 5.52 12.17 -8.85
N ASP A 32 6.84 12.37 -9.03
CA ASP A 32 7.40 13.18 -10.12
C ASP A 32 6.97 12.63 -11.49
N GLY A 33 6.99 11.29 -11.64
CA GLY A 33 6.56 10.64 -12.88
C GLY A 33 5.08 10.78 -13.21
N MET A 34 4.23 11.16 -12.26
CA MET A 34 2.81 11.41 -12.50
C MET A 34 2.56 12.75 -13.20
N ASP A 35 3.53 13.66 -13.26
CA ASP A 35 3.44 14.98 -13.88
C ASP A 35 2.15 15.74 -13.49
N ILE A 36 1.98 15.97 -12.18
CA ILE A 36 0.74 16.50 -11.61
C ILE A 36 0.43 17.90 -12.14
N GLN A 37 -0.71 18.01 -12.84
CA GLN A 37 -1.20 19.24 -13.46
C GLN A 37 -2.35 19.88 -12.68
N PRO A 38 -2.56 21.20 -12.81
CA PRO A 38 -3.73 21.85 -12.23
C PRO A 38 -5.05 21.27 -12.75
N GLY A 39 -5.93 20.88 -11.83
CA GLY A 39 -7.25 20.33 -12.18
C GLY A 39 -7.24 18.89 -12.69
N GLY A 40 -6.11 18.21 -12.63
CA GLY A 40 -5.97 16.83 -13.06
C GLY A 40 -6.71 15.83 -12.14
N ILE A 41 -6.99 14.66 -12.68
CA ILE A 41 -7.61 13.52 -11.98
C ILE A 41 -6.60 12.39 -11.89
N TYR A 42 -6.37 11.90 -10.68
CA TYR A 42 -5.35 10.91 -10.36
C TYR A 42 -5.92 9.70 -9.65
N ALA A 43 -5.23 8.57 -9.73
CA ALA A 43 -5.57 7.38 -8.95
C ALA A 43 -4.31 6.80 -8.29
N ASP A 44 -4.38 6.59 -6.98
CA ASP A 44 -3.45 5.74 -6.23
C ASP A 44 -4.14 4.39 -5.99
N LEU A 45 -3.62 3.33 -6.60
CA LEU A 45 -4.24 2.00 -6.56
C LEU A 45 -3.88 1.19 -5.32
N THR A 46 -3.00 1.72 -4.48
CA THR A 46 -2.38 1.04 -3.35
C THR A 46 -2.20 2.00 -2.18
N LEU A 47 -3.31 2.51 -1.61
CA LEU A 47 -3.29 3.48 -0.53
C LEU A 47 -2.36 3.05 0.61
N GLY A 48 -2.50 1.81 1.11
CA GLY A 48 -1.69 1.26 2.18
C GLY A 48 -1.54 2.21 3.36
N GLY A 49 -0.30 2.60 3.68
CA GLY A 49 0.02 3.59 4.71
C GLY A 49 -0.26 5.05 4.31
N GLY A 50 -0.71 5.31 3.08
CA GLY A 50 -1.06 6.62 2.56
C GLY A 50 0.12 7.55 2.26
N GLY A 51 1.34 7.03 2.19
CA GLY A 51 2.52 7.85 1.97
C GLY A 51 2.54 8.51 0.59
N HIS A 52 2.36 7.73 -0.47
CA HIS A 52 2.23 8.25 -1.84
C HIS A 52 1.01 9.16 -1.99
N THR A 53 -0.15 8.76 -1.46
CA THR A 53 -1.38 9.58 -1.45
C THR A 53 -1.14 10.97 -0.85
N ARG A 54 -0.47 11.05 0.32
CA ARG A 54 -0.17 12.35 0.95
C ARG A 54 0.77 13.20 0.10
N GLU A 55 1.78 12.59 -0.51
CA GLU A 55 2.71 13.29 -1.41
C GLU A 55 1.99 13.81 -2.65
N ILE A 56 1.12 13.01 -3.28
CA ILE A 56 0.29 13.45 -4.42
C ILE A 56 -0.57 14.64 -4.03
N LEU A 57 -1.31 14.56 -2.92
CA LEU A 57 -2.17 15.64 -2.42
C LEU A 57 -1.39 16.92 -2.12
N SER A 58 -0.14 16.82 -1.63
CA SER A 58 0.70 17.98 -1.36
C SER A 58 1.06 18.78 -2.61
N ARG A 59 1.08 18.11 -3.78
CA ARG A 59 1.42 18.73 -5.08
C ARG A 59 0.20 19.15 -5.89
N MET A 60 -0.99 18.68 -5.53
CA MET A 60 -2.24 18.99 -6.22
C MET A 60 -2.76 20.37 -5.84
N ASN A 61 -3.37 21.08 -6.80
CA ASN A 61 -4.14 22.28 -6.52
C ASN A 61 -5.60 21.95 -6.10
N GLN A 62 -6.38 22.98 -5.76
CA GLN A 62 -7.75 22.84 -5.25
C GLN A 62 -8.75 22.25 -6.26
N ASN A 63 -8.46 22.32 -7.56
CA ASN A 63 -9.36 21.83 -8.60
C ASN A 63 -9.05 20.41 -9.06
N ALA A 64 -7.97 19.81 -8.57
CA ALA A 64 -7.57 18.45 -8.90
C ALA A 64 -8.26 17.43 -7.97
N HIS A 65 -8.36 16.17 -8.37
CA HIS A 65 -8.97 15.11 -7.58
C HIS A 65 -8.16 13.82 -7.58
N LEU A 66 -8.10 13.15 -6.43
CA LEU A 66 -7.38 11.89 -6.24
C LEU A 66 -8.32 10.80 -5.74
N TYR A 67 -8.36 9.69 -6.45
CA TYR A 67 -9.01 8.45 -6.02
C TYR A 67 -7.98 7.50 -5.43
N GLY A 68 -8.13 7.15 -4.14
CA GLY A 68 -7.27 6.17 -3.48
C GLY A 68 -7.96 4.83 -3.34
N PHE A 69 -7.35 3.77 -3.86
CA PHE A 69 -7.88 2.41 -3.78
C PHE A 69 -7.11 1.59 -2.76
N ASP A 70 -7.84 0.80 -1.99
CA ASP A 70 -7.30 -0.34 -1.27
C ASP A 70 -8.39 -1.39 -1.03
N GLN A 71 -8.01 -2.65 -1.03
CA GLN A 71 -8.89 -3.75 -0.66
C GLN A 71 -8.72 -4.17 0.80
N ASP A 72 -7.63 -3.75 1.44
CA ASP A 72 -7.33 -4.04 2.83
C ASP A 72 -8.08 -3.06 3.75
N GLU A 73 -8.76 -3.58 4.76
CA GLU A 73 -9.45 -2.75 5.74
C GLU A 73 -8.48 -1.95 6.61
N ASP A 74 -7.27 -2.44 6.81
CA ASP A 74 -6.27 -1.76 7.61
C ASP A 74 -5.82 -0.43 6.98
N ALA A 75 -5.98 -0.27 5.66
CA ALA A 75 -5.71 0.98 4.95
C ALA A 75 -6.69 2.12 5.28
N GLU A 76 -7.89 1.81 5.78
CA GLU A 76 -8.90 2.83 6.12
C GLU A 76 -8.44 3.83 7.18
N GLN A 77 -7.56 3.41 8.09
CA GLN A 77 -6.99 4.30 9.13
C GLN A 77 -6.08 5.38 8.54
N ASN A 78 -5.65 5.23 7.30
CA ASN A 78 -4.71 6.11 6.63
C ASN A 78 -5.37 7.07 5.64
N ILE A 79 -6.72 7.07 5.59
CA ILE A 79 -7.51 7.97 4.73
C ILE A 79 -7.23 9.43 5.13
N PRO A 80 -6.71 10.26 4.21
CA PRO A 80 -6.48 11.67 4.51
C PRO A 80 -7.79 12.44 4.64
N SER A 81 -7.82 13.42 5.53
CA SER A 81 -8.92 14.37 5.64
C SER A 81 -8.71 15.51 4.63
N ASP A 82 -9.06 15.26 3.37
CA ASP A 82 -8.89 16.21 2.26
C ASP A 82 -10.07 16.09 1.30
N GLU A 83 -10.73 17.22 0.98
CA GLU A 83 -11.90 17.24 0.10
C GLU A 83 -11.60 16.83 -1.35
N ARG A 84 -10.34 16.90 -1.75
CA ARG A 84 -9.86 16.47 -3.06
C ARG A 84 -9.63 14.96 -3.15
N PHE A 85 -9.84 14.22 -2.05
CA PHE A 85 -9.59 12.79 -1.97
C PHE A 85 -10.88 11.98 -1.85
N THR A 86 -10.97 10.90 -2.62
CA THR A 86 -12.04 9.91 -2.49
C THR A 86 -11.45 8.53 -2.27
N PHE A 87 -11.72 7.92 -1.12
CA PHE A 87 -11.34 6.55 -0.86
C PHE A 87 -12.30 5.56 -1.53
N VAL A 88 -11.75 4.56 -2.19
CA VAL A 88 -12.48 3.47 -2.83
C VAL A 88 -12.02 2.14 -2.23
N ARG A 89 -12.82 1.59 -1.31
CA ARG A 89 -12.54 0.29 -0.72
C ARG A 89 -12.84 -0.83 -1.71
N SER A 90 -11.90 -1.12 -2.58
CA SER A 90 -12.05 -2.13 -3.61
C SER A 90 -10.69 -2.59 -4.14
N ASN A 91 -10.69 -3.78 -4.75
CA ASN A 91 -9.56 -4.19 -5.57
C ASN A 91 -9.48 -3.29 -6.81
N PHE A 92 -8.30 -2.78 -7.13
CA PHE A 92 -8.05 -1.89 -8.26
C PHE A 92 -8.37 -2.50 -9.63
N ARG A 93 -8.55 -3.83 -9.73
CA ARG A 93 -9.08 -4.49 -10.94
C ARG A 93 -10.40 -3.90 -11.43
N TYR A 94 -11.13 -3.23 -10.53
CA TYR A 94 -12.40 -2.57 -10.82
C TYR A 94 -12.26 -1.06 -11.07
N LEU A 95 -11.05 -0.56 -11.28
CA LEU A 95 -10.77 0.87 -11.50
C LEU A 95 -11.72 1.47 -12.54
N SER A 96 -11.82 0.90 -13.74
CA SER A 96 -12.71 1.40 -14.79
C SER A 96 -14.19 1.48 -14.38
N ASN A 97 -14.66 0.52 -13.57
CA ASN A 97 -16.03 0.54 -13.07
C ASN A 97 -16.27 1.73 -12.14
N PHE A 98 -15.33 2.00 -11.22
CA PHE A 98 -15.42 3.14 -10.31
C PHE A 98 -15.20 4.47 -11.03
N MET A 99 -14.28 4.57 -11.96
CA MET A 99 -14.09 5.79 -12.75
C MET A 99 -15.35 6.15 -13.54
N ARG A 100 -16.03 5.15 -14.10
CA ARG A 100 -17.33 5.34 -14.74
C ARG A 100 -18.40 5.79 -13.76
N TYR A 101 -18.46 5.19 -12.58
CA TYR A 101 -19.40 5.56 -11.51
C TYR A 101 -19.22 7.01 -11.07
N TYR A 102 -17.97 7.47 -10.92
CA TYR A 102 -17.65 8.84 -10.54
C TYR A 102 -17.63 9.83 -11.71
N GLY A 103 -17.92 9.41 -12.93
CA GLY A 103 -17.90 10.27 -14.12
C GLY A 103 -16.50 10.69 -14.58
N ALA A 104 -15.46 9.96 -14.15
CA ALA A 104 -14.05 10.17 -14.45
C ALA A 104 -13.50 9.19 -15.51
N ASP A 105 -14.37 8.39 -16.16
CA ASP A 105 -13.97 7.43 -17.19
C ASP A 105 -13.29 8.15 -18.36
N GLY A 106 -12.10 7.69 -18.75
CA GLY A 106 -11.28 8.32 -19.79
C GLY A 106 -10.70 9.69 -19.42
N LYS A 107 -10.76 10.12 -18.15
CA LYS A 107 -10.28 11.44 -17.70
C LYS A 107 -9.17 11.35 -16.66
N VAL A 108 -8.73 10.17 -16.28
CA VAL A 108 -7.63 9.99 -15.32
C VAL A 108 -6.32 10.31 -16.03
N ASP A 109 -5.59 11.32 -15.54
CA ASP A 109 -4.35 11.82 -16.11
C ASP A 109 -3.16 10.92 -15.77
N ALA A 110 -3.09 10.44 -14.52
CA ALA A 110 -2.06 9.49 -14.12
C ALA A 110 -2.53 8.51 -13.03
N ILE A 111 -1.87 7.36 -12.99
CA ILE A 111 -2.15 6.28 -12.06
C ILE A 111 -0.84 5.87 -11.40
N LEU A 112 -0.86 5.75 -10.07
CA LEU A 112 0.22 5.17 -9.27
C LEU A 112 -0.20 3.80 -8.76
N ALA A 113 0.69 2.82 -8.83
CA ALA A 113 0.49 1.50 -8.23
C ALA A 113 1.82 1.00 -7.64
N ASP A 114 1.90 0.94 -6.31
CA ASP A 114 2.99 0.32 -5.57
C ASP A 114 2.60 -1.13 -5.27
N LEU A 115 2.93 -2.02 -6.23
CA LEU A 115 2.46 -3.40 -6.23
C LEU A 115 3.31 -4.27 -5.31
N GLY A 116 2.64 -4.98 -4.41
CA GLY A 116 3.29 -5.90 -3.50
C GLY A 116 2.59 -6.00 -2.15
N VAL A 117 3.36 -6.41 -1.14
CA VAL A 117 2.94 -6.46 0.26
C VAL A 117 3.68 -5.38 1.06
N SER A 118 2.97 -4.71 1.97
CA SER A 118 3.59 -3.69 2.83
C SER A 118 4.35 -4.32 4.01
N SER A 119 5.25 -3.54 4.62
CA SER A 119 5.92 -3.93 5.87
C SER A 119 4.91 -4.30 6.95
N HIS A 120 3.78 -3.60 7.02
CA HIS A 120 2.68 -3.89 7.95
C HIS A 120 2.19 -5.33 7.83
N HIS A 121 2.03 -5.87 6.60
CA HIS A 121 1.62 -7.26 6.41
C HIS A 121 2.65 -8.27 6.94
N PHE A 122 3.94 -7.95 6.89
CA PHE A 122 4.98 -8.83 7.43
C PHE A 122 5.14 -8.73 8.95
N ASP A 123 4.78 -7.62 9.54
CA ASP A 123 4.94 -7.37 10.98
C ASP A 123 3.73 -7.85 11.79
N ASP A 124 2.55 -8.00 11.17
CA ASP A 124 1.37 -8.59 11.78
C ASP A 124 1.36 -10.12 11.62
N SER A 125 1.57 -10.83 12.74
CA SER A 125 1.60 -12.31 12.79
C SER A 125 0.27 -12.97 12.35
N GLU A 126 -0.87 -12.28 12.55
CA GLU A 126 -2.19 -12.83 12.21
C GLU A 126 -2.49 -12.77 10.69
N ARG A 127 -1.69 -12.02 9.94
CA ARG A 127 -1.84 -11.89 8.48
C ARG A 127 -1.22 -13.05 7.71
N GLY A 128 -0.27 -13.77 8.27
CA GLY A 128 0.36 -14.96 7.69
C GLY A 128 1.27 -14.69 6.49
N PHE A 129 1.74 -13.46 6.28
CA PHE A 129 2.68 -13.11 5.20
C PHE A 129 4.16 -13.33 5.56
N SER A 130 4.47 -13.60 6.83
CA SER A 130 5.83 -13.78 7.31
C SER A 130 6.00 -15.09 8.05
N PHE A 131 7.10 -15.78 7.79
CA PHE A 131 7.53 -16.96 8.55
C PHE A 131 8.37 -16.60 9.80
N ARG A 132 8.52 -15.31 10.12
CA ARG A 132 9.15 -14.87 11.38
C ARG A 132 8.30 -15.14 12.61
N PHE A 133 7.01 -15.36 12.42
CA PHE A 133 6.04 -15.59 13.47
C PHE A 133 5.32 -16.92 13.24
N ASP A 134 4.96 -17.59 14.32
CA ASP A 134 4.09 -18.77 14.29
C ASP A 134 2.62 -18.31 14.34
N GLY A 135 2.11 -17.91 13.20
CA GLY A 135 0.77 -17.37 13.02
C GLY A 135 -0.07 -18.23 12.07
N LYS A 136 -1.33 -17.83 11.87
CA LYS A 136 -2.23 -18.49 10.91
C LYS A 136 -1.74 -18.24 9.49
N LEU A 137 -1.77 -19.25 8.63
CA LEU A 137 -1.47 -19.14 7.21
C LEU A 137 -2.69 -18.56 6.46
N ASP A 138 -2.96 -17.27 6.66
CA ASP A 138 -4.09 -16.57 6.02
C ASP A 138 -3.71 -16.03 4.64
N MET A 139 -2.80 -15.07 4.56
CA MET A 139 -2.27 -14.40 3.36
C MET A 139 -3.31 -13.66 2.50
N ARG A 140 -4.48 -13.33 3.05
CA ARG A 140 -5.48 -12.52 2.34
C ARG A 140 -5.22 -11.04 2.56
N MET A 141 -5.14 -10.26 1.51
CA MET A 141 -5.18 -8.79 1.59
C MET A 141 -6.58 -8.31 2.02
N ASN A 142 -7.62 -8.87 1.41
CA ASN A 142 -8.99 -8.63 1.82
C ASN A 142 -9.48 -9.76 2.74
N LYS A 143 -9.48 -9.52 4.04
CA LYS A 143 -9.92 -10.49 5.07
C LYS A 143 -11.41 -10.88 4.93
N ARG A 144 -12.23 -10.08 4.24
CA ARG A 144 -13.67 -10.33 4.08
C ARG A 144 -14.02 -11.20 2.88
N ALA A 145 -13.05 -11.52 2.04
CA ALA A 145 -13.28 -12.28 0.81
C ALA A 145 -12.16 -13.28 0.53
N GLY A 146 -12.50 -14.28 -0.26
CA GLY A 146 -11.56 -15.30 -0.69
C GLY A 146 -11.30 -16.39 0.37
N ARG A 147 -10.48 -17.34 -0.01
CA ARG A 147 -10.00 -18.44 0.84
C ARG A 147 -8.63 -18.09 1.39
N THR A 148 -8.34 -18.54 2.60
CA THR A 148 -7.01 -18.43 3.19
C THR A 148 -5.99 -19.30 2.43
N ALA A 149 -4.71 -19.00 2.55
CA ALA A 149 -3.67 -19.85 1.97
C ALA A 149 -3.72 -21.27 2.57
N ALA A 150 -4.03 -21.40 3.86
CA ALA A 150 -4.23 -22.70 4.51
C ALA A 150 -5.36 -23.50 3.86
N GLU A 151 -6.51 -22.86 3.57
CA GLU A 151 -7.62 -23.53 2.88
C GLU A 151 -7.23 -23.95 1.46
N LEU A 152 -6.49 -23.11 0.74
CA LEU A 152 -6.02 -23.42 -0.60
C LEU A 152 -5.12 -24.67 -0.60
N VAL A 153 -4.10 -24.68 0.28
CA VAL A 153 -3.16 -25.80 0.38
C VAL A 153 -3.85 -27.10 0.76
N ASN A 154 -4.88 -27.04 1.64
CA ASN A 154 -5.56 -28.26 2.12
C ASN A 154 -6.70 -28.75 1.20
N THR A 155 -7.15 -27.95 0.22
CA THR A 155 -8.34 -28.29 -0.58
C THR A 155 -8.10 -28.37 -2.07
N LEU A 156 -7.02 -27.80 -2.59
CA LEU A 156 -6.70 -27.91 -4.01
C LEU A 156 -6.05 -29.25 -4.32
N SER A 157 -6.23 -29.71 -5.57
CA SER A 157 -5.50 -30.88 -6.07
C SER A 157 -4.01 -30.54 -6.26
N GLU A 158 -3.17 -31.58 -6.28
CA GLU A 158 -1.73 -31.45 -6.49
C GLU A 158 -1.42 -30.67 -7.78
N GLU A 159 -2.10 -30.98 -8.89
CA GLU A 159 -1.88 -30.29 -10.17
C GLU A 159 -2.17 -28.79 -10.06
N LYS A 160 -3.25 -28.40 -9.37
CA LYS A 160 -3.61 -26.98 -9.20
C LYS A 160 -2.63 -26.24 -8.30
N LEU A 161 -2.10 -26.92 -7.28
CA LEU A 161 -1.05 -26.35 -6.43
C LEU A 161 0.27 -26.18 -7.20
N ALA A 162 0.65 -27.19 -8.00
CA ALA A 162 1.80 -27.12 -8.89
C ALA A 162 1.67 -25.96 -9.88
N ASP A 163 0.49 -25.78 -10.50
CA ASP A 163 0.22 -24.65 -11.39
C ASP A 163 0.39 -23.30 -10.68
N ILE A 164 -0.09 -23.15 -9.45
CA ILE A 164 0.06 -21.91 -8.66
C ILE A 164 1.55 -21.64 -8.39
N PHE A 165 2.28 -22.64 -7.95
CA PHE A 165 3.71 -22.50 -7.66
C PHE A 165 4.54 -22.24 -8.92
N TYR A 166 4.15 -22.83 -10.04
CA TYR A 166 4.83 -22.58 -11.32
C TYR A 166 4.52 -21.16 -11.85
N LEU A 167 3.24 -20.79 -11.91
CA LEU A 167 2.81 -19.52 -12.53
C LEU A 167 3.13 -18.29 -11.69
N TYR A 168 2.99 -18.40 -10.37
CA TYR A 168 3.11 -17.25 -9.45
C TYR A 168 4.33 -17.35 -8.53
N GLY A 169 4.81 -18.55 -8.26
CA GLY A 169 5.99 -18.77 -7.44
C GLY A 169 7.29 -18.93 -8.25
N GLU A 170 7.19 -18.97 -9.59
CA GLU A 170 8.32 -19.16 -10.52
C GLU A 170 9.13 -20.44 -10.25
N LEU A 171 8.51 -21.44 -9.61
CA LEU A 171 9.15 -22.71 -9.28
C LEU A 171 9.08 -23.65 -10.49
N LYS A 172 10.23 -23.93 -11.11
CA LYS A 172 10.31 -24.72 -12.35
C LYS A 172 10.05 -26.22 -12.19
N ASN A 173 10.05 -26.75 -10.97
CA ASN A 173 9.88 -28.16 -10.64
C ASN A 173 8.80 -28.38 -9.58
N SER A 174 7.68 -27.67 -9.73
CA SER A 174 6.53 -27.80 -8.84
C SER A 174 5.60 -28.95 -9.25
#